data_fcedc108658e32082ecea51d79165e9a
#
_entry.id   fcedc108658e32082ecea51d79165e9a
#
_cell.length_a   1.000
_cell.length_b   1.000
_cell.length_c   1.000
_cell.angle_alpha   90.00
_cell.angle_beta   90.00
_cell.angle_gamma   90.00
#
_symmetry.space_group_name_H-M   'P 1'
#
loop_
_entity.id
_entity.type
_entity.pdbx_description
1 polymer ?
#
loop_
_entity_poly.entity_id
_entity_poly.type
_entity_poly.pdbx_seq_one_letter_code
_entity_poly.pdbx_strand_id
1 'polypeptide(L)'
;MNSRPRLGLTPLQEEMKMAITTKDELAKLVASRTGLQAGQAKLAVEATIEEITAQLAAGNEVKFTGFGKFSTVARPAREGRNPQTGESMQIAAKTAAKFSPGAELKKAVNG
;
A
#
# COMPACT_ATOMS: atom_id res chain seq x y z
N MET A 1 1.62 -19.86 9.58
CA MET A 1 1.12 -19.59 9.60
C MET A 1 0.96 -19.15 9.10
N ASN A 2 0.97 -19.06 8.94
CA ASN A 2 0.51 -18.62 8.78
C ASN A 2 0.32 -18.03 8.60
N SER A 3 0.21 -17.88 8.43
CA SER A 3 -0.28 -17.42 8.55
C SER A 3 -0.53 -17.01 8.79
N ARG A 4 -0.70 -16.74 8.89
CA ARG A 4 -1.19 -16.64 9.41
C ARG A 4 -1.83 -16.59 9.73
N PRO A 5 -1.51 -16.35 9.56
CA PRO A 5 -2.64 -16.50 9.94
C PRO A 5 -3.72 -15.87 10.47
N ARG A 6 -4.39 -15.87 10.31
CA ARG A 6 -5.62 -15.48 10.82
C ARG A 6 -6.02 -16.25 12.01
N LEU A 7 -5.05 -16.50 12.78
CA LEU A 7 -5.22 -17.32 13.96
C LEU A 7 -6.16 -16.64 14.92
N GLY A 8 -7.15 -17.37 15.38
CA GLY A 8 -8.08 -16.89 16.36
C GLY A 8 -9.25 -16.08 15.83
N LEU A 9 -9.31 -15.86 14.54
CA LEU A 9 -10.42 -15.13 13.97
C LEU A 9 -11.47 -16.08 13.46
N THR A 10 -12.74 -15.77 13.70
CA THR A 10 -13.84 -16.52 13.12
C THR A 10 -14.18 -15.89 11.77
N PRO A 11 -14.83 -16.66 10.89
CA PRO A 11 -15.27 -16.10 9.60
C PRO A 11 -16.15 -14.87 9.76
N LEU A 12 -17.00 -14.86 10.77
CA LEU A 12 -17.86 -13.72 11.02
C LEU A 12 -17.07 -12.48 11.38
N GLN A 13 -16.04 -12.64 12.21
CA GLN A 13 -15.18 -11.51 12.56
C GLN A 13 -14.46 -10.98 11.34
N GLU A 14 -14.01 -11.85 10.47
CA GLU A 14 -13.34 -11.43 9.26
C GLU A 14 -14.26 -10.67 8.32
N GLU A 15 -15.49 -11.11 8.20
CA GLU A 15 -16.45 -10.44 7.33
C GLU A 15 -16.81 -9.05 7.82
N MET A 16 -17.01 -8.93 9.13
CA MET A 16 -17.48 -7.69 9.71
C MET A 16 -16.35 -6.72 10.00
N LYS A 17 -15.15 -7.22 10.03
CA LYS A 17 -14.03 -6.43 10.49
C LYS A 17 -13.29 -5.79 9.33
N MET A 18 -13.34 -4.47 9.28
CA MET A 18 -12.51 -3.70 8.38
C MET A 18 -11.34 -3.17 9.17
N ALA A 19 -10.50 -4.09 9.63
CA ALA A 19 -9.37 -3.72 10.45
C ALA A 19 -8.35 -2.95 9.62
N ILE A 20 -7.92 -1.83 10.15
CA ILE A 20 -6.88 -1.03 9.52
C ILE A 20 -5.62 -1.15 10.36
N THR A 21 -4.57 -1.68 9.76
CA THR A 21 -3.28 -1.72 10.42
C THR A 21 -2.56 -0.43 10.08
N THR A 22 -2.39 0.40 11.08
CA THR A 22 -1.71 1.67 10.88
C THR A 22 -0.21 1.46 10.81
N LYS A 23 0.49 2.52 10.42
CA LYS A 23 1.95 2.49 10.37
C LYS A 23 2.54 2.14 11.73
N ASP A 24 1.99 2.69 12.80
CA ASP A 24 2.48 2.41 14.15
C ASP A 24 2.27 0.95 14.53
N GLU A 25 1.11 0.39 14.21
CA GLU A 25 0.86 -1.01 14.48
C GLU A 25 1.74 -1.93 13.65
N LEU A 26 1.94 -1.57 12.39
CA LEU A 26 2.84 -2.34 11.54
C LEU A 26 4.26 -2.32 12.10
N ALA A 27 4.70 -1.17 12.62
CA ALA A 27 6.03 -1.07 13.22
C ALA A 27 6.17 -1.99 14.44
N LYS A 28 5.12 -2.12 15.25
CA LYS A 28 5.13 -3.04 16.38
C LYS A 28 5.27 -4.48 15.91
N LEU A 29 4.58 -4.84 14.85
CA LEU A 29 4.67 -6.19 14.30
C LEU A 29 6.06 -6.46 13.72
N VAL A 30 6.64 -5.46 13.06
CA VAL A 30 8.00 -5.58 12.54
C VAL A 30 8.99 -5.77 13.70
N ALA A 31 8.81 -5.03 14.79
CA ALA A 31 9.67 -5.17 15.96
C ALA A 31 9.62 -6.60 16.49
N SER A 32 8.44 -7.18 16.56
CA SER A 32 8.28 -8.57 17.00
C SER A 32 9.01 -9.56 16.11
N ARG A 33 8.96 -9.33 14.81
CA ARG A 33 9.59 -10.26 13.87
C ARG A 33 11.09 -10.14 13.81
N THR A 34 11.61 -8.96 14.05
CA THR A 34 13.04 -8.69 13.86
C THR A 34 13.82 -8.66 15.14
N GLY A 35 13.16 -8.56 16.28
CA GLY A 35 13.84 -8.37 17.54
C GLY A 35 14.30 -6.95 17.79
N LEU A 36 13.95 -6.03 16.91
CA LEU A 36 14.26 -4.62 17.10
C LEU A 36 13.36 -4.01 18.19
N GLN A 37 13.85 -2.94 18.80
CA GLN A 37 13.02 -2.17 19.70
C GLN A 37 11.94 -1.45 18.92
N ALA A 38 10.82 -1.17 19.57
CA ALA A 38 9.67 -0.57 18.87
C ALA A 38 10.03 0.76 18.20
N GLY A 39 10.84 1.58 18.84
CA GLY A 39 11.27 2.85 18.26
C GLY A 39 12.13 2.67 17.01
N GLN A 40 13.01 1.67 17.03
CA GLN A 40 13.85 1.37 15.89
C GLN A 40 13.03 0.83 14.73
N ALA A 41 12.08 -0.04 15.03
CA ALA A 41 11.20 -0.60 13.99
C ALA A 41 10.36 0.51 13.36
N LYS A 42 9.88 1.44 14.18
CA LYS A 42 9.10 2.56 13.66
C LYS A 42 9.92 3.42 12.71
N LEU A 43 11.15 3.73 13.08
CA LEU A 43 12.03 4.50 12.21
C LEU A 43 12.30 3.76 10.90
N ALA A 44 12.50 2.45 10.98
CA ALA A 44 12.76 1.65 9.79
C ALA A 44 11.56 1.64 8.86
N VAL A 45 10.36 1.49 9.40
CA VAL A 45 9.13 1.50 8.60
C VAL A 45 8.93 2.86 7.97
N GLU A 46 9.11 3.93 8.74
CA GLU A 46 8.94 5.29 8.23
C GLU A 46 9.96 5.60 7.14
N ALA A 47 11.22 5.23 7.37
CA ALA A 47 12.26 5.46 6.38
C ALA A 47 11.99 4.70 5.08
N THR A 48 11.50 3.47 5.20
CA THR A 48 11.15 2.68 4.03
C THR A 48 10.06 3.35 3.21
N ILE A 49 9.02 3.84 3.88
CA ILE A 49 7.93 4.52 3.20
C ILE A 49 8.41 5.81 2.55
N GLU A 50 9.24 6.57 3.25
CA GLU A 50 9.78 7.81 2.70
C GLU A 50 10.64 7.54 1.50
N GLU A 51 11.45 6.50 1.54
CA GLU A 51 12.31 6.16 0.42
C GLU A 51 11.52 5.69 -0.79
N ILE A 52 10.47 4.89 -0.57
CA ILE A 52 9.59 4.48 -1.65
C ILE A 52 8.96 5.72 -2.29
N THR A 53 8.50 6.64 -1.46
CA THR A 53 7.91 7.89 -1.95
C THR A 53 8.90 8.69 -2.76
N ALA A 54 10.14 8.80 -2.28
CA ALA A 54 11.18 9.56 -2.98
C ALA A 54 11.50 8.94 -4.34
N GLN A 55 11.59 7.62 -4.40
CA GLN A 55 11.88 6.93 -5.66
C GLN A 55 10.75 7.13 -6.67
N LEU A 56 9.51 7.03 -6.22
CA LEU A 56 8.37 7.24 -7.10
C LEU A 56 8.30 8.69 -7.57
N ALA A 57 8.61 9.63 -6.69
CA ALA A 57 8.62 11.04 -7.06
C ALA A 57 9.69 11.35 -8.10
N ALA A 58 10.78 10.58 -8.10
CA ALA A 58 11.84 10.71 -9.09
C ALA A 58 11.54 9.98 -10.40
N GLY A 59 10.41 9.29 -10.46
CA GLY A 59 10.02 8.55 -11.66
C GLY A 59 10.52 7.11 -11.71
N ASN A 60 11.10 6.63 -10.63
CA ASN A 60 11.63 5.28 -10.58
C ASN A 60 10.56 4.31 -10.06
N GLU A 61 10.72 3.04 -10.41
CA GLU A 61 9.88 1.99 -9.85
C GLU A 61 10.59 1.37 -8.66
N VAL A 62 9.79 0.88 -7.70
CA VAL A 62 10.32 0.16 -6.56
C VAL A 62 9.74 -1.25 -6.59
N LYS A 63 10.60 -2.24 -6.78
CA LYS A 63 10.17 -3.61 -6.93
C LYS A 63 10.63 -4.46 -5.75
N PHE A 64 9.69 -5.18 -5.16
CA PHE A 64 9.99 -6.18 -4.13
C PHE A 64 9.64 -7.54 -4.70
N THR A 65 10.67 -8.33 -5.00
CA THR A 65 10.48 -9.65 -5.60
C THR A 65 9.54 -10.50 -4.75
N GLY A 66 8.51 -11.05 -5.36
CA GLY A 66 7.54 -11.87 -4.66
C GLY A 66 6.43 -11.09 -3.98
N PHE A 67 6.65 -9.83 -3.67
CA PHE A 67 5.65 -9.02 -2.99
C PHE A 67 4.86 -8.14 -3.96
N GLY A 68 5.57 -7.35 -4.75
CA GLY A 68 4.90 -6.45 -5.68
C GLY A 68 5.79 -5.34 -6.15
N LYS A 69 5.21 -4.45 -6.92
CA LYS A 69 5.93 -3.35 -7.52
C LYS A 69 5.14 -2.06 -7.36
N PHE A 70 5.83 -1.04 -6.90
CA PHE A 70 5.29 0.31 -6.87
C PHE A 70 5.78 1.06 -8.09
N SER A 71 4.89 1.73 -8.79
CA SER A 71 5.24 2.48 -9.98
C SER A 71 4.38 3.72 -10.08
N THR A 72 4.65 4.54 -11.06
CA THR A 72 3.83 5.72 -11.31
C THR A 72 3.18 5.59 -12.68
N VAL A 73 2.00 6.16 -12.79
CA VAL A 73 1.25 6.18 -14.04
C VAL A 73 0.96 7.64 -14.36
N ALA A 74 1.38 8.06 -15.54
CA ALA A 74 1.07 9.40 -16.00
C ALA A 74 -0.34 9.42 -16.56
N ARG A 75 -1.14 10.35 -16.08
CA ARG A 75 -2.48 10.56 -16.60
C ARG A 75 -2.51 11.89 -17.34
N PRO A 76 -2.74 11.87 -18.65
CA PRO A 76 -2.71 13.11 -19.43
C PRO A 76 -3.90 14.00 -19.07
N ALA A 77 -3.77 15.27 -19.35
CA ALA A 77 -4.86 16.21 -19.23
C ALA A 77 -6.01 15.76 -20.13
N ARG A 78 -7.22 15.93 -19.67
CA ARG A 78 -8.40 15.54 -20.44
C ARG A 78 -9.57 16.41 -20.08
N GLU A 79 -10.58 16.36 -20.93
CA GLU A 79 -11.85 17.03 -20.63
C GLU A 79 -12.75 16.10 -19.83
N GLY A 80 -13.37 16.67 -18.83
CA GLY A 80 -14.37 15.97 -18.05
C GLY A 80 -15.62 16.81 -17.95
N ARG A 81 -16.63 16.30 -17.26
CA ARG A 81 -17.86 17.03 -17.03
C ARG A 81 -18.16 17.09 -15.55
N ASN A 82 -18.64 18.25 -15.13
CA ASN A 82 -19.13 18.40 -13.77
C ASN A 82 -20.48 17.68 -13.69
N PRO A 83 -20.59 16.64 -12.86
CA PRO A 83 -21.85 15.89 -12.79
C PRO A 83 -23.02 16.68 -12.25
N GLN A 84 -22.76 17.79 -11.58
CA GLN A 84 -23.83 18.61 -11.01
C GLN A 84 -24.35 19.61 -11.99
N THR A 85 -23.49 20.20 -12.82
CA THR A 85 -23.89 21.26 -13.74
C THR A 85 -23.89 20.83 -15.20
N GLY A 86 -23.21 19.74 -15.51
CA GLY A 86 -23.05 19.27 -16.88
C GLY A 86 -22.04 20.07 -17.69
N GLU A 87 -21.39 21.04 -17.08
CA GLU A 87 -20.41 21.86 -17.77
C GLU A 87 -19.11 21.09 -17.95
N SER A 88 -18.45 21.33 -19.08
CA SER A 88 -17.15 20.73 -19.29
C SER A 88 -16.10 21.40 -18.43
N MET A 89 -15.13 20.63 -17.98
CA MET A 89 -14.05 21.12 -17.16
C MET A 89 -12.76 20.46 -17.60
N GLN A 90 -11.68 21.16 -17.39
CA GLN A 90 -10.38 20.66 -17.74
C GLN A 90 -9.78 19.90 -16.57
N ILE A 91 -9.47 18.62 -16.78
CA ILE A 91 -8.80 17.81 -15.78
C ILE A 91 -7.32 17.85 -16.07
N ALA A 92 -6.53 18.39 -15.15
CA ALA A 92 -5.10 18.56 -15.36
C ALA A 92 -4.38 17.23 -15.41
N ALA A 93 -3.28 17.18 -16.14
CA ALA A 93 -2.42 16.03 -16.15
C ALA A 93 -1.82 15.82 -14.77
N LYS A 94 -1.67 14.56 -14.37
CA LYS A 94 -1.03 14.25 -13.09
C LYS A 94 -0.44 12.86 -13.12
N THR A 95 0.48 12.63 -12.18
CA THR A 95 1.11 11.33 -12.02
C THR A 95 0.53 10.68 -10.78
N ALA A 96 0.08 9.46 -10.92
CA ALA A 96 -0.51 8.70 -9.81
C ALA A 96 0.39 7.54 -9.44
N ALA A 97 0.44 7.23 -8.15
CA ALA A 97 1.14 6.05 -7.68
C ALA A 97 0.30 4.82 -7.92
N LYS A 98 0.95 3.73 -8.30
CA LYS A 98 0.27 2.47 -8.58
C LYS A 98 1.03 1.33 -7.94
N PHE A 99 0.30 0.38 -7.36
CA PHE A 99 0.89 -0.83 -6.81
C PHE A 99 0.38 -2.04 -7.58
N SER A 100 1.33 -2.88 -8.04
CA SER A 100 1.00 -4.13 -8.73
C SER A 100 1.44 -5.28 -7.85
N PRO A 101 0.52 -6.08 -7.31
CA PRO A 101 0.89 -7.17 -6.42
C PRO A 101 1.63 -8.26 -7.16
N GLY A 102 2.62 -8.84 -6.49
CA GLY A 102 3.35 -9.98 -7.04
C GLY A 102 2.60 -11.28 -6.84
N ALA A 103 3.11 -12.35 -7.46
CA ALA A 103 2.45 -13.64 -7.41
C ALA A 103 2.31 -14.17 -6.00
N GLU A 104 3.35 -14.01 -5.19
CA GLU A 104 3.30 -14.53 -3.82
C GLU A 104 2.34 -13.77 -2.94
N LEU A 105 2.26 -12.46 -3.13
CA LEU A 105 1.29 -11.67 -2.38
C LEU A 105 -0.14 -12.04 -2.78
N LYS A 106 -0.38 -12.20 -4.08
CA LYS A 106 -1.71 -12.62 -4.55
C LYS A 106 -2.10 -13.96 -3.96
N LYS A 107 -1.16 -14.88 -3.93
CA LYS A 107 -1.39 -16.21 -3.38
C LYS A 107 -1.71 -16.15 -1.89
N ALA A 108 -1.01 -15.28 -1.16
CA ALA A 108 -1.22 -15.14 0.28
C ALA A 108 -2.61 -14.60 0.61
N VAL A 109 -3.11 -13.64 -0.17
CA VAL A 109 -4.43 -13.07 0.10
C VAL A 109 -5.56 -13.91 -0.44
N ASN A 110 -5.30 -14.74 -1.46
CA ASN A 110 -6.32 -15.62 -2.03
C ASN A 110 -6.35 -16.99 -1.38
N GLY A 111 -5.25 -17.38 -0.83
CA GLY A 111 -5.10 -18.70 -0.28
C GLY A 111 -5.52 -18.82 1.13
#